data_fc497dcb50e3bb1a12daf41302010ca0
#
_entry.id   fc497dcb50e3bb1a12daf41302010ca0
#
_cell.length_a   1.000
_cell.length_b   1.000
_cell.length_c   1.000
_cell.angle_alpha   90.00
_cell.angle_beta   90.00
_cell.angle_gamma   90.00
#
_symmetry.space_group_name_H-M   'P 1'
#
loop_
_entity.id
_entity.type
_entity.pdbx_description
1 polymer ?
#
loop_
_entity_poly.entity_id
_entity_poly.type
_entity_poly.pdbx_seq_one_letter_code
_entity_poly.pdbx_strand_id
1 'polypeptide(L)'
;MRNTGKLTLSTPSELELTMTRVFNAPRRRVFDAHTKPELLKRWLGVHRGWWMAVCDIDLRVGGAYRYVWRGPDREDMGVSGVFREIVSPERLVNTERFDDAWYTGEALNTLLLIEEGGKTTLTTTMRFESKEARDEVLRSPMEGGVATGYDTLEQLLSSELKSPHDKELSMIDTPRILQTEAQLTALIHVTVPRAEIQQVMGPGISELMATVAAQGIKPAGPWFTHHLRITPDAFDFEIGIPVTTPVKAAGRVKPGHWPAMKVARTVYQGPYEGMGPAWGEFEGWMKQQGLQPAQDLWEVYVVGPESGPDPKTWRTEFNRPLVD
;
A
#
# COMPACT_ATOMS: atom_id res chain seq x y z
N MET A 1 -14.05 -2.83 -25.97
CA MET A 1 -13.89 -4.17 -25.35
C MET A 1 -12.61 -4.15 -24.53
N ARG A 2 -12.70 -4.34 -23.22
CA ARG A 2 -11.57 -4.19 -22.29
C ARG A 2 -10.79 -5.49 -22.24
N ASN A 3 -9.54 -5.47 -22.74
CA ASN A 3 -8.65 -6.64 -22.78
C ASN A 3 -8.06 -6.91 -21.37
N THR A 4 -8.91 -7.30 -20.42
CA THR A 4 -8.47 -7.77 -19.10
C THR A 4 -8.12 -9.24 -19.25
N GLY A 5 -6.86 -9.59 -19.00
CA GLY A 5 -6.44 -10.97 -18.80
C GLY A 5 -5.61 -11.62 -19.90
N LYS A 6 -5.25 -10.96 -21.01
CA LYS A 6 -4.34 -11.56 -22.01
C LYS A 6 -2.92 -11.05 -21.82
N LEU A 7 -1.95 -11.98 -21.73
CA LEU A 7 -0.53 -11.65 -21.81
C LEU A 7 -0.22 -11.07 -23.20
N THR A 8 0.50 -9.96 -23.23
CA THR A 8 1.04 -9.38 -24.46
C THR A 8 2.55 -9.42 -24.39
N LEU A 9 3.17 -9.87 -25.46
CA LEU A 9 4.60 -10.01 -25.61
C LEU A 9 5.10 -9.08 -26.71
N SER A 10 6.22 -8.40 -26.51
CA SER A 10 6.86 -7.55 -27.49
C SER A 10 8.39 -7.54 -27.32
N THR A 11 9.11 -7.14 -28.37
CA THR A 11 10.57 -7.01 -28.38
C THR A 11 10.94 -5.57 -28.70
N PRO A 12 10.98 -4.67 -27.69
CA PRO A 12 11.21 -3.24 -27.91
C PRO A 12 12.62 -2.92 -28.41
N SER A 13 13.58 -3.82 -28.21
CA SER A 13 14.95 -3.71 -28.74
C SER A 13 15.52 -5.10 -29.07
N GLU A 14 16.73 -5.12 -29.65
CA GLU A 14 17.43 -6.39 -29.95
C GLU A 14 17.77 -7.20 -28.69
N LEU A 15 17.91 -6.54 -27.55
CA LEU A 15 18.30 -7.18 -26.30
C LEU A 15 17.12 -7.39 -25.33
N GLU A 16 15.93 -6.87 -25.64
CA GLU A 16 14.84 -6.83 -24.68
C GLU A 16 13.61 -7.63 -25.13
N LEU A 17 12.99 -8.25 -24.15
CA LEU A 17 11.70 -8.89 -24.22
C LEU A 17 10.79 -8.27 -23.17
N THR A 18 9.62 -7.82 -23.56
CA THR A 18 8.66 -7.19 -22.65
C THR A 18 7.35 -7.99 -22.63
N MET A 19 6.85 -8.26 -21.45
CA MET A 19 5.58 -8.92 -21.19
C MET A 19 4.67 -7.96 -20.43
N THR A 20 3.44 -7.78 -20.88
CA THR A 20 2.47 -6.90 -20.24
C THR A 20 1.18 -7.63 -19.96
N ARG A 21 0.64 -7.43 -18.74
CA ARG A 21 -0.68 -7.94 -18.34
C ARG A 21 -1.39 -6.95 -17.42
N VAL A 22 -2.72 -6.89 -17.54
CA VAL A 22 -3.58 -6.11 -16.64
C VAL A 22 -4.24 -7.05 -15.65
N PHE A 23 -4.07 -6.78 -14.34
CA PHE A 23 -4.72 -7.47 -13.23
C PHE A 23 -5.85 -6.62 -12.67
N ASN A 24 -6.95 -7.27 -12.28
CA ASN A 24 -8.07 -6.60 -11.63
C ASN A 24 -7.86 -6.53 -10.10
N ALA A 25 -6.75 -5.91 -9.70
CA ALA A 25 -6.32 -5.79 -8.31
C ALA A 25 -5.49 -4.52 -8.11
N PRO A 26 -5.46 -3.95 -6.89
CA PRO A 26 -4.59 -2.84 -6.55
C PRO A 26 -3.11 -3.21 -6.70
N ARG A 27 -2.29 -2.22 -7.07
CA ARG A 27 -0.84 -2.35 -7.30
C ARG A 27 -0.10 -2.99 -6.13
N ARG A 28 -0.45 -2.64 -4.91
CA ARG A 28 0.16 -3.19 -3.70
C ARG A 28 0.00 -4.71 -3.63
N ARG A 29 -1.16 -5.24 -3.96
CA ARG A 29 -1.41 -6.69 -3.95
C ARG A 29 -0.62 -7.41 -5.02
N VAL A 30 -0.52 -6.84 -6.20
CA VAL A 30 0.29 -7.41 -7.28
C VAL A 30 1.76 -7.42 -6.90
N PHE A 31 2.25 -6.33 -6.29
CA PHE A 31 3.63 -6.25 -5.78
C PHE A 31 3.90 -7.28 -4.67
N ASP A 32 3.01 -7.38 -3.70
CA ASP A 32 3.12 -8.34 -2.59
C ASP A 32 3.14 -9.79 -3.10
N ALA A 33 2.33 -10.11 -4.10
CA ALA A 33 2.33 -11.42 -4.73
C ALA A 33 3.65 -11.76 -5.46
N HIS A 34 4.44 -10.76 -5.84
CA HIS A 34 5.77 -10.95 -6.45
C HIS A 34 6.93 -10.91 -5.46
N THR A 35 6.69 -10.53 -4.21
CA THR A 35 7.78 -10.30 -3.23
C THR A 35 7.63 -11.09 -1.93
N LYS A 36 6.44 -11.61 -1.61
CA LYS A 36 6.20 -12.41 -0.42
C LYS A 36 6.26 -13.90 -0.75
N PRO A 37 7.15 -14.68 -0.10
CA PRO A 37 7.33 -16.11 -0.39
C PRO A 37 6.04 -16.92 -0.30
N GLU A 38 5.19 -16.64 0.70
CA GLU A 38 3.93 -17.36 0.92
C GLU A 38 2.91 -17.14 -0.20
N LEU A 39 2.95 -15.99 -0.87
CA LEU A 39 2.11 -15.70 -2.04
C LEU A 39 2.75 -16.22 -3.32
N LEU A 40 4.06 -16.00 -3.49
CA LEU A 40 4.80 -16.37 -4.70
C LEU A 40 4.71 -17.88 -4.98
N LYS A 41 4.85 -18.72 -3.95
CA LYS A 41 4.71 -20.18 -4.03
C LYS A 41 3.36 -20.67 -4.55
N ARG A 42 2.32 -19.83 -4.54
CA ARG A 42 0.96 -20.22 -4.92
C ARG A 42 0.67 -20.04 -6.41
N TRP A 43 1.49 -19.27 -7.13
CA TRP A 43 1.21 -18.99 -8.54
C TRP A 43 2.43 -19.11 -9.47
N LEU A 44 3.63 -18.76 -9.00
CA LEU A 44 4.80 -18.71 -9.88
C LEU A 44 5.32 -20.13 -10.17
N GLY A 45 5.17 -20.55 -11.44
CA GLY A 45 5.63 -21.84 -11.90
C GLY A 45 4.85 -23.04 -11.37
N VAL A 46 3.67 -22.82 -10.76
CA VAL A 46 2.83 -23.88 -10.21
C VAL A 46 1.84 -24.35 -11.27
N HIS A 47 2.22 -25.35 -12.05
CA HIS A 47 1.36 -25.95 -13.10
C HIS A 47 1.83 -27.37 -13.47
N ARG A 48 0.94 -28.20 -13.97
CA ARG A 48 1.23 -29.56 -14.46
C ARG A 48 2.06 -30.44 -13.51
N GLY A 49 1.82 -30.30 -12.18
CA GLY A 49 2.56 -31.07 -11.17
C GLY A 49 3.86 -30.44 -10.69
N TRP A 50 4.27 -29.31 -11.29
CA TRP A 50 5.40 -28.52 -10.77
C TRP A 50 4.97 -27.69 -9.54
N TRP A 51 5.86 -27.56 -8.58
CA TRP A 51 5.65 -26.74 -7.38
C TRP A 51 6.98 -26.10 -6.93
N MET A 52 6.89 -24.96 -6.26
CA MET A 52 8.07 -24.25 -5.76
C MET A 52 8.55 -24.85 -4.44
N ALA A 53 9.63 -25.60 -4.50
CA ALA A 53 10.24 -26.29 -3.36
C ALA A 53 11.07 -25.34 -2.48
N VAL A 54 11.76 -24.36 -3.10
CA VAL A 54 12.53 -23.32 -2.40
C VAL A 54 12.06 -21.96 -2.87
N CYS A 55 11.86 -21.03 -1.94
CA CYS A 55 11.55 -19.63 -2.20
C CYS A 55 12.17 -18.80 -1.09
N ASP A 56 13.42 -18.44 -1.25
CA ASP A 56 14.18 -17.62 -0.31
C ASP A 56 14.32 -16.23 -0.89
N ILE A 57 13.97 -15.20 -0.13
CA ILE A 57 13.98 -13.80 -0.56
C ILE A 57 14.56 -12.93 0.55
N ASP A 58 15.69 -12.28 0.28
CA ASP A 58 16.20 -11.16 1.06
C ASP A 58 15.79 -9.86 0.36
N LEU A 59 14.57 -9.34 0.66
CA LEU A 59 13.96 -8.22 -0.06
C LEU A 59 14.57 -6.87 0.37
N ARG A 60 15.81 -6.64 -0.04
CA ARG A 60 16.52 -5.36 0.08
C ARG A 60 17.42 -5.16 -1.13
N VAL A 61 17.78 -3.93 -1.45
CA VAL A 61 18.77 -3.65 -2.50
C VAL A 61 20.09 -4.34 -2.13
N GLY A 62 20.62 -5.12 -3.07
CA GLY A 62 21.78 -5.99 -2.86
C GLY A 62 21.46 -7.34 -2.20
N GLY A 63 20.23 -7.57 -1.74
CA GLY A 63 19.79 -8.86 -1.22
C GLY A 63 19.59 -9.88 -2.34
N ALA A 64 19.81 -11.15 -2.02
CA ALA A 64 19.70 -12.27 -2.96
C ALA A 64 18.31 -12.91 -2.89
N TYR A 65 17.92 -13.57 -3.96
CA TYR A 65 16.80 -14.49 -3.95
C TYR A 65 17.19 -15.84 -4.60
N ARG A 66 16.46 -16.89 -4.18
CA ARG A 66 16.60 -18.25 -4.69
C ARG A 66 15.23 -18.90 -4.83
N TYR A 67 14.89 -19.35 -6.04
CA TYR A 67 13.71 -20.17 -6.31
C TYR A 67 14.16 -21.51 -6.87
N VAL A 68 13.51 -22.59 -6.42
CA VAL A 68 13.66 -23.92 -7.00
C VAL A 68 12.29 -24.52 -7.20
N TRP A 69 11.96 -24.83 -8.43
CA TRP A 69 10.77 -25.62 -8.77
C TRP A 69 11.13 -27.08 -8.88
N ARG A 70 10.24 -27.92 -8.40
CA ARG A 70 10.36 -29.37 -8.52
C ARG A 70 9.25 -29.91 -9.37
N GLY A 71 9.61 -30.68 -10.40
CA GLY A 71 8.71 -31.34 -11.32
C GLY A 71 8.16 -32.67 -10.78
N PRO A 72 7.16 -33.26 -11.48
CA PRO A 72 6.54 -34.51 -11.07
C PRO A 72 7.54 -35.69 -11.06
N ASP A 73 8.53 -35.68 -11.93
CA ASP A 73 9.57 -36.72 -12.03
C ASP A 73 10.79 -36.40 -11.14
N ARG A 74 10.66 -35.43 -10.24
CA ARG A 74 11.69 -34.96 -9.28
C ARG A 74 12.84 -34.20 -9.91
N GLU A 75 12.74 -33.77 -11.15
CA GLU A 75 13.67 -32.81 -11.73
C GLU A 75 13.53 -31.45 -11.03
N ASP A 76 14.63 -30.78 -10.76
CA ASP A 76 14.68 -29.48 -10.15
C ASP A 76 15.08 -28.44 -11.21
N MET A 77 14.40 -27.29 -11.22
CA MET A 77 14.77 -26.11 -11.99
C MET A 77 15.01 -24.95 -11.03
N GLY A 78 16.25 -24.52 -10.95
CA GLY A 78 16.65 -23.46 -10.03
C GLY A 78 16.92 -22.14 -10.73
N VAL A 79 16.54 -21.03 -10.08
CA VAL A 79 16.89 -19.68 -10.50
C VAL A 79 17.34 -18.86 -9.29
N SER A 80 18.30 -17.98 -9.51
CA SER A 80 18.80 -17.06 -8.49
C SER A 80 19.07 -15.68 -9.07
N GLY A 81 19.16 -14.69 -8.20
CA GLY A 81 19.51 -13.33 -8.58
C GLY A 81 19.67 -12.40 -7.38
N VAL A 82 19.87 -11.13 -7.69
CA VAL A 82 20.09 -10.07 -6.70
C VAL A 82 19.17 -8.89 -7.04
N PHE A 83 18.52 -8.32 -6.03
CA PHE A 83 17.73 -7.11 -6.19
C PHE A 83 18.62 -5.89 -6.39
N ARG A 84 18.40 -5.16 -7.48
CA ARG A 84 19.16 -3.95 -7.85
C ARG A 84 18.42 -2.67 -7.50
N GLU A 85 17.09 -2.70 -7.53
CA GLU A 85 16.23 -1.56 -7.18
C GLU A 85 14.91 -2.07 -6.60
N ILE A 86 14.41 -1.40 -5.57
CA ILE A 86 13.11 -1.68 -4.95
C ILE A 86 12.42 -0.35 -4.66
N VAL A 87 11.39 -0.03 -5.43
CA VAL A 87 10.49 1.11 -5.20
C VAL A 87 9.09 0.54 -4.95
N SER A 88 8.81 0.20 -3.71
CA SER A 88 7.54 -0.43 -3.32
C SER A 88 6.40 0.60 -3.33
N PRO A 89 5.23 0.24 -3.90
CA PRO A 89 4.86 -0.95 -4.65
C PRO A 89 4.93 -0.77 -6.19
N GLU A 90 5.83 0.06 -6.71
CA GLU A 90 5.83 0.54 -8.10
C GLU A 90 6.79 -0.21 -9.01
N ARG A 91 7.99 -0.52 -8.49
CA ARG A 91 9.06 -1.02 -9.33
C ARG A 91 9.98 -1.97 -8.57
N LEU A 92 10.39 -3.04 -9.26
CA LEU A 92 11.38 -4.00 -8.79
C LEU A 92 12.36 -4.27 -9.93
N VAL A 93 13.66 -4.19 -9.65
CA VAL A 93 14.70 -4.58 -10.60
C VAL A 93 15.58 -5.64 -9.97
N ASN A 94 15.77 -6.76 -10.65
CA ASN A 94 16.60 -7.87 -10.19
C ASN A 94 17.33 -8.53 -11.35
N THR A 95 18.47 -9.13 -11.06
CA THR A 95 19.15 -10.03 -11.99
C THR A 95 18.51 -11.41 -11.94
N GLU A 96 18.66 -12.20 -13.01
CA GLU A 96 18.12 -13.56 -13.10
C GLU A 96 19.11 -14.47 -13.81
N ARG A 97 19.40 -15.61 -13.17
CA ARG A 97 20.24 -16.66 -13.73
C ARG A 97 19.69 -18.02 -13.34
N PHE A 98 19.46 -18.87 -14.35
CA PHE A 98 19.06 -20.27 -14.14
C PHE A 98 20.29 -21.14 -13.88
N ASP A 99 20.14 -22.21 -13.08
CA ASP A 99 21.22 -23.18 -12.80
C ASP A 99 21.66 -23.93 -14.07
N ASP A 100 20.67 -24.46 -14.80
CA ASP A 100 20.85 -25.12 -16.09
C ASP A 100 20.24 -24.22 -17.19
N ALA A 101 20.89 -23.07 -17.40
CA ALA A 101 20.39 -22.09 -18.34
C ALA A 101 20.46 -22.59 -19.79
N TRP A 102 19.36 -22.48 -20.51
CA TRP A 102 19.27 -22.75 -21.95
C TRP A 102 19.68 -21.55 -22.80
N TYR A 103 20.07 -20.44 -22.18
CA TYR A 103 20.68 -19.27 -22.80
C TYR A 103 21.91 -18.82 -22.02
N THR A 104 22.82 -18.11 -22.67
CA THR A 104 24.08 -17.66 -22.07
C THR A 104 23.91 -16.33 -21.37
N GLY A 105 24.54 -16.17 -20.20
CA GLY A 105 24.59 -14.92 -19.45
C GLY A 105 23.51 -14.77 -18.38
N GLU A 106 23.35 -13.57 -17.87
CA GLU A 106 22.39 -13.15 -16.86
C GLU A 106 21.34 -12.22 -17.49
N ALA A 107 20.10 -12.33 -17.12
CA ALA A 107 19.07 -11.36 -17.51
C ALA A 107 18.87 -10.31 -16.42
N LEU A 108 18.60 -9.07 -16.81
CA LEU A 108 18.14 -8.01 -15.91
C LEU A 108 16.63 -7.84 -16.09
N ASN A 109 15.88 -8.14 -15.05
CA ASN A 109 14.42 -8.03 -15.03
C ASN A 109 14.00 -6.73 -14.39
N THR A 110 13.12 -5.99 -15.06
CA THR A 110 12.43 -4.81 -14.51
C THR A 110 10.94 -5.08 -14.46
N LEU A 111 10.39 -5.10 -13.29
CA LEU A 111 8.96 -5.17 -13.01
C LEU A 111 8.44 -3.76 -12.77
N LEU A 112 7.49 -3.29 -13.55
CA LEU A 112 6.83 -2.00 -13.40
C LEU A 112 5.34 -2.20 -13.20
N LEU A 113 4.77 -1.56 -12.18
CA LEU A 113 3.37 -1.64 -11.78
C LEU A 113 2.72 -0.26 -11.85
N ILE A 114 1.74 -0.10 -12.75
CA ILE A 114 0.97 1.15 -12.90
C ILE A 114 -0.48 0.85 -12.55
N GLU A 115 -1.01 1.57 -11.55
CA GLU A 115 -2.41 1.42 -11.12
C GLU A 115 -3.27 2.53 -11.70
N GLU A 116 -4.38 2.13 -12.33
CA GLU A 116 -5.42 3.03 -12.83
C GLU A 116 -6.80 2.40 -12.57
N GLY A 117 -7.67 3.12 -11.86
CA GLY A 117 -9.04 2.69 -11.60
C GLY A 117 -9.14 1.35 -10.87
N GLY A 118 -8.26 1.08 -9.90
CA GLY A 118 -8.23 -0.17 -9.11
C GLY A 118 -7.73 -1.39 -9.89
N LYS A 119 -7.13 -1.18 -11.04
CA LYS A 119 -6.49 -2.21 -11.87
C LYS A 119 -5.03 -1.90 -12.02
N THR A 120 -4.20 -2.93 -12.07
CA THR A 120 -2.76 -2.80 -12.20
C THR A 120 -2.29 -3.34 -13.55
N THR A 121 -1.64 -2.49 -14.32
CA THR A 121 -0.84 -2.91 -15.47
C THR A 121 0.54 -3.31 -14.97
N LEU A 122 0.85 -4.59 -15.09
CA LEU A 122 2.17 -5.15 -14.86
C LEU A 122 2.91 -5.19 -16.20
N THR A 123 4.10 -4.59 -16.24
CA THR A 123 5.05 -4.71 -17.34
C THR A 123 6.36 -5.28 -16.82
N THR A 124 6.73 -6.46 -17.31
CA THR A 124 8.02 -7.09 -17.01
C THR A 124 8.91 -6.97 -18.25
N THR A 125 10.03 -6.27 -18.14
CA THR A 125 11.04 -6.17 -19.18
C THR A 125 12.26 -6.99 -18.78
N MET A 126 12.62 -7.96 -19.60
CA MET A 126 13.83 -8.79 -19.45
C MET A 126 14.84 -8.27 -20.46
N ARG A 127 16.02 -7.85 -19.98
CA ARG A 127 17.14 -7.44 -20.80
C ARG A 127 18.24 -8.48 -20.72
N PHE A 128 18.64 -9.00 -21.88
CA PHE A 128 19.66 -10.03 -22.05
C PHE A 128 21.01 -9.42 -22.44
N GLU A 129 22.07 -10.17 -22.27
CA GLU A 129 23.43 -9.76 -22.65
C GLU A 129 23.65 -9.79 -24.18
N SER A 130 22.86 -10.63 -24.89
CA SER A 130 22.95 -10.75 -26.36
C SER A 130 21.59 -10.96 -26.99
N LYS A 131 21.50 -10.69 -28.29
CA LYS A 131 20.33 -10.96 -29.12
C LYS A 131 20.04 -12.46 -29.20
N GLU A 132 21.08 -13.28 -29.28
CA GLU A 132 20.99 -14.73 -29.34
C GLU A 132 20.31 -15.28 -28.08
N ALA A 133 20.72 -14.81 -26.87
CA ALA A 133 20.12 -15.20 -25.61
C ALA A 133 18.62 -14.82 -25.56
N ARG A 134 18.26 -13.59 -25.99
CA ARG A 134 16.87 -13.17 -26.10
C ARG A 134 16.07 -14.07 -27.07
N ASP A 135 16.62 -14.38 -28.24
CA ASP A 135 15.97 -15.18 -29.27
C ASP A 135 15.80 -16.65 -28.83
N GLU A 136 16.71 -17.19 -28.01
CA GLU A 136 16.56 -18.50 -27.38
C GLU A 136 15.41 -18.55 -26.40
N VAL A 137 15.25 -17.53 -25.56
CA VAL A 137 14.12 -17.41 -24.64
C VAL A 137 12.81 -17.29 -25.41
N LEU A 138 12.75 -16.54 -26.50
CA LEU A 138 11.56 -16.43 -27.35
C LEU A 138 11.14 -17.76 -28.01
N ARG A 139 12.10 -18.63 -28.34
CA ARG A 139 11.84 -19.95 -28.91
C ARG A 139 11.40 -20.99 -27.87
N SER A 140 11.65 -20.72 -26.59
CA SER A 140 11.24 -21.59 -25.49
C SER A 140 9.73 -21.52 -25.23
N PRO A 141 9.15 -22.49 -24.52
CA PRO A 141 7.72 -22.48 -24.14
C PRO A 141 7.40 -21.47 -23.01
N MET A 142 8.30 -20.51 -22.72
CA MET A 142 8.21 -19.54 -21.62
C MET A 142 6.88 -18.76 -21.64
N GLU A 143 6.45 -18.28 -22.82
CA GLU A 143 5.21 -17.50 -22.94
C GLU A 143 4.00 -18.25 -22.35
N GLY A 144 3.85 -19.53 -22.68
CA GLY A 144 2.76 -20.37 -22.17
C GLY A 144 2.85 -20.59 -20.65
N GLY A 145 4.07 -20.76 -20.12
CA GLY A 145 4.32 -20.91 -18.68
C GLY A 145 3.95 -19.62 -17.92
N VAL A 146 4.42 -18.47 -18.41
CA VAL A 146 4.12 -17.16 -17.81
C VAL A 146 2.63 -16.84 -17.88
N ALA A 147 1.98 -17.09 -19.03
CA ALA A 147 0.53 -16.88 -19.20
C ALA A 147 -0.27 -17.70 -18.17
N THR A 148 0.07 -18.98 -18.01
CA THR A 148 -0.56 -19.87 -17.03
C THR A 148 -0.32 -19.39 -15.59
N GLY A 149 0.89 -18.97 -15.28
CA GLY A 149 1.23 -18.40 -13.97
C GLY A 149 0.41 -17.14 -13.67
N TYR A 150 0.30 -16.23 -14.63
CA TYR A 150 -0.51 -15.02 -14.46
C TYR A 150 -2.02 -15.29 -14.39
N ASP A 151 -2.53 -16.34 -15.03
CA ASP A 151 -3.92 -16.79 -14.84
C ASP A 151 -4.14 -17.28 -13.40
N THR A 152 -3.18 -18.02 -12.86
CA THR A 152 -3.20 -18.47 -11.46
C THR A 152 -3.09 -17.29 -10.49
N LEU A 153 -2.24 -16.30 -10.80
CA LEU A 153 -2.13 -15.06 -10.03
C LEU A 153 -3.45 -14.26 -10.04
N GLU A 154 -4.13 -14.13 -11.19
CA GLU A 154 -5.43 -13.46 -11.27
C GLU A 154 -6.48 -14.16 -10.39
N GLN A 155 -6.50 -15.50 -10.39
CA GLN A 155 -7.38 -16.29 -9.53
C GLN A 155 -7.03 -16.08 -8.05
N LEU A 156 -5.75 -16.06 -7.68
CA LEU A 156 -5.27 -15.79 -6.35
C LEU A 156 -5.72 -14.41 -5.87
N LEU A 157 -5.45 -13.38 -6.66
CA LEU A 157 -5.86 -12.01 -6.37
C LEU A 157 -7.38 -11.85 -6.23
N SER A 158 -8.15 -12.57 -7.06
CA SER A 158 -9.62 -12.55 -7.03
C SER A 158 -10.21 -13.34 -5.86
N SER A 159 -9.60 -14.45 -5.45
CA SER A 159 -10.05 -15.26 -4.32
C SER A 159 -9.76 -14.57 -2.98
N GLU A 160 -8.66 -13.88 -2.89
CA GLU A 160 -8.29 -13.09 -1.71
C GLU A 160 -9.18 -11.85 -1.53
N LEU A 161 -9.78 -11.32 -2.61
CA LEU A 161 -10.84 -10.30 -2.53
C LEU A 161 -12.12 -10.79 -1.82
N LYS A 162 -12.29 -12.12 -1.63
CA LYS A 162 -13.47 -12.75 -1.00
C LYS A 162 -13.18 -13.42 0.36
N SER A 163 -11.93 -13.41 0.83
CA SER A 163 -11.51 -14.12 2.04
C SER A 163 -11.43 -13.19 3.27
N PRO A 164 -11.73 -13.70 4.49
CA PRO A 164 -11.44 -12.99 5.74
C PRO A 164 -9.96 -12.61 5.93
N HIS A 165 -9.05 -13.17 5.12
CA HIS A 165 -7.62 -12.85 5.07
C HIS A 165 -7.32 -11.46 4.46
N ASP A 166 -8.32 -10.81 3.85
CA ASP A 166 -8.22 -9.40 3.39
C ASP A 166 -7.87 -8.42 4.52
N LYS A 167 -8.12 -8.84 5.76
CA LYS A 167 -7.79 -8.06 6.96
C LYS A 167 -6.28 -7.96 7.22
N GLU A 168 -5.48 -8.89 6.69
CA GLU A 168 -4.02 -8.95 6.92
C GLU A 168 -3.20 -8.19 5.86
N LEU A 169 -3.79 -7.91 4.69
CA LEU A 169 -3.14 -7.19 3.58
C LEU A 169 -3.65 -5.75 3.40
N SER A 170 -4.80 -5.43 3.98
CA SER A 170 -5.31 -4.06 4.04
C SER A 170 -4.60 -3.30 5.14
N MET A 171 -4.11 -2.09 4.83
CA MET A 171 -3.54 -1.18 5.84
C MET A 171 -4.63 -0.61 6.75
N ILE A 172 -5.90 -0.75 6.37
CA ILE A 172 -7.05 -0.20 7.07
C ILE A 172 -8.08 -1.28 7.39
N ASP A 173 -8.80 -1.11 8.48
CA ASP A 173 -9.98 -1.93 8.78
C ASP A 173 -11.06 -1.74 7.70
N THR A 174 -12.03 -2.66 7.60
CA THR A 174 -13.14 -2.54 6.66
C THR A 174 -13.86 -1.19 6.83
N PRO A 175 -13.84 -0.30 5.81
CA PRO A 175 -14.47 1.00 5.93
C PRO A 175 -16.00 0.90 6.02
N ARG A 176 -16.60 1.87 6.70
CA ARG A 176 -18.07 1.95 6.90
C ARG A 176 -18.55 3.38 6.83
N ILE A 177 -19.83 3.55 6.47
CA ILE A 177 -20.51 4.84 6.51
C ILE A 177 -21.28 4.92 7.82
N LEU A 178 -21.16 6.04 8.52
CA LEU A 178 -21.88 6.27 9.77
C LEU A 178 -22.21 7.77 9.96
N GLN A 179 -23.12 8.04 10.89
CA GLN A 179 -23.43 9.39 11.35
C GLN A 179 -22.65 9.64 12.65
N THR A 180 -21.89 10.74 12.70
CA THR A 180 -21.24 11.20 13.93
C THR A 180 -22.19 12.07 14.74
N GLU A 181 -21.92 12.17 16.04
CA GLU A 181 -22.59 13.14 16.92
C GLU A 181 -21.75 14.42 17.03
N ALA A 182 -22.46 15.53 17.30
CA ALA A 182 -21.80 16.81 17.56
C ALA A 182 -21.09 16.78 18.91
N GLN A 183 -19.85 17.32 18.95
CA GLN A 183 -19.05 17.37 20.17
C GLN A 183 -18.42 18.74 20.38
N LEU A 184 -18.34 19.18 21.63
CA LEU A 184 -17.54 20.32 22.01
C LEU A 184 -16.06 19.96 21.94
N THR A 185 -15.25 20.90 21.45
CA THR A 185 -13.81 20.70 21.32
C THR A 185 -13.02 21.90 21.80
N ALA A 186 -11.77 21.66 22.20
CA ALA A 186 -10.74 22.67 22.27
C ALA A 186 -9.82 22.52 21.07
N LEU A 187 -9.45 23.61 20.40
CA LEU A 187 -8.72 23.62 19.14
C LEU A 187 -7.53 24.56 19.15
N ILE A 188 -6.48 24.20 18.44
CA ILE A 188 -5.37 25.08 18.02
C ILE A 188 -5.29 25.00 16.49
N HIS A 189 -5.45 26.13 15.80
CA HIS A 189 -5.28 26.21 14.35
C HIS A 189 -3.80 26.39 14.00
N VAL A 190 -3.33 25.65 13.00
CA VAL A 190 -1.93 25.59 12.57
C VAL A 190 -1.87 25.58 11.04
N THR A 191 -0.99 26.43 10.50
CA THR A 191 -0.62 26.39 9.07
C THR A 191 0.88 26.31 8.98
N VAL A 192 1.43 25.24 8.38
CA VAL A 192 2.87 24.99 8.31
C VAL A 192 3.28 24.35 6.99
N PRO A 193 4.54 24.55 6.55
CA PRO A 193 5.14 23.74 5.48
C PRO A 193 5.06 22.24 5.82
N ARG A 194 4.87 21.39 4.81
CA ARG A 194 4.75 19.93 5.03
C ARG A 194 5.92 19.34 5.81
N ALA A 195 7.15 19.82 5.56
CA ALA A 195 8.35 19.33 6.23
C ALA A 195 8.40 19.65 7.74
N GLU A 196 7.58 20.60 8.21
CA GLU A 196 7.61 21.09 9.59
C GLU A 196 6.48 20.53 10.47
N ILE A 197 5.56 19.72 9.91
CA ILE A 197 4.39 19.22 10.66
C ILE A 197 4.79 18.49 11.94
N GLN A 198 5.82 17.67 11.90
CA GLN A 198 6.29 16.92 13.09
C GLN A 198 6.78 17.83 14.21
N GLN A 199 7.32 19.02 13.88
CA GLN A 199 7.86 19.97 14.85
C GLN A 199 6.76 20.70 15.61
N VAL A 200 5.56 20.85 15.03
CA VAL A 200 4.44 21.59 15.63
C VAL A 200 3.45 20.71 16.38
N MET A 201 3.41 19.41 16.06
CA MET A 201 2.43 18.48 16.66
C MET A 201 2.63 18.32 18.16
N GLY A 202 3.81 17.93 18.61
CA GLY A 202 4.10 17.73 20.04
C GLY A 202 3.85 18.97 20.89
N PRO A 203 4.44 20.15 20.56
CA PRO A 203 4.15 21.40 21.24
C PRO A 203 2.68 21.80 21.24
N GLY A 204 1.98 21.64 20.09
CA GLY A 204 0.57 21.95 19.98
C GLY A 204 -0.33 21.10 20.88
N ILE A 205 -0.11 19.78 20.89
CA ILE A 205 -0.82 18.84 21.77
C ILE A 205 -0.56 19.19 23.24
N SER A 206 0.69 19.45 23.61
CA SER A 206 1.06 19.80 24.99
C SER A 206 0.38 21.09 25.46
N GLU A 207 0.36 22.14 24.64
CA GLU A 207 -0.31 23.41 24.96
C GLU A 207 -1.84 23.19 25.10
N LEU A 208 -2.44 22.43 24.19
CA LEU A 208 -3.86 22.11 24.23
C LEU A 208 -4.25 21.38 25.52
N MET A 209 -3.51 20.32 25.85
CA MET A 209 -3.77 19.51 27.05
C MET A 209 -3.56 20.30 28.33
N ALA A 210 -2.48 21.11 28.43
CA ALA A 210 -2.21 21.97 29.57
C ALA A 210 -3.32 23.01 29.78
N THR A 211 -3.80 23.62 28.70
CA THR A 211 -4.87 24.64 28.77
C THR A 211 -6.20 24.04 29.22
N VAL A 212 -6.55 22.86 28.72
CA VAL A 212 -7.79 22.15 29.11
C VAL A 212 -7.71 21.74 30.59
N ALA A 213 -6.57 21.20 31.03
CA ALA A 213 -6.32 20.80 32.41
C ALA A 213 -6.34 22.00 33.37
N ALA A 214 -5.72 23.13 33.02
CA ALA A 214 -5.70 24.36 33.84
C ALA A 214 -7.10 24.94 34.08
N GLN A 215 -8.05 24.67 33.18
CA GLN A 215 -9.46 25.07 33.33
C GLN A 215 -10.31 24.03 34.07
N GLY A 216 -9.71 22.93 34.55
CA GLY A 216 -10.41 21.85 35.24
C GLY A 216 -11.35 21.06 34.34
N ILE A 217 -11.19 21.16 33.02
CA ILE A 217 -12.03 20.48 32.03
C ILE A 217 -11.45 19.08 31.76
N LYS A 218 -12.32 18.09 31.62
CA LYS A 218 -11.91 16.72 31.28
C LYS A 218 -12.02 16.50 29.76
N PRO A 219 -11.01 15.86 29.13
CA PRO A 219 -11.16 15.29 27.80
C PRO A 219 -12.37 14.34 27.73
N ALA A 220 -13.12 14.40 26.63
CA ALA A 220 -14.25 13.53 26.34
C ALA A 220 -13.90 12.41 25.36
N GLY A 221 -12.65 12.39 24.86
CA GLY A 221 -12.15 11.40 23.90
C GLY A 221 -10.70 11.65 23.53
N PRO A 222 -10.17 10.86 22.58
CA PRO A 222 -8.82 11.03 22.05
C PRO A 222 -8.65 12.38 21.35
N TRP A 223 -7.40 12.86 21.28
CA TRP A 223 -7.07 14.02 20.46
C TRP A 223 -7.15 13.69 18.96
N PHE A 224 -7.31 14.72 18.13
CA PHE A 224 -7.49 14.57 16.70
C PHE A 224 -6.81 15.72 15.93
N THR A 225 -6.61 15.50 14.63
CA THR A 225 -6.37 16.58 13.67
C THR A 225 -7.56 16.72 12.72
N HIS A 226 -7.92 17.95 12.41
CA HIS A 226 -8.88 18.31 11.37
C HIS A 226 -8.14 19.03 10.26
N HIS A 227 -7.88 18.35 9.15
CA HIS A 227 -7.22 18.95 8.01
C HIS A 227 -8.23 19.70 7.15
N LEU A 228 -8.16 21.01 7.23
CA LEU A 228 -9.01 21.95 6.47
C LEU A 228 -8.60 21.98 5.01
N ARG A 229 -7.28 21.96 4.78
CA ARG A 229 -6.69 21.97 3.45
C ARG A 229 -5.31 21.31 3.44
N ILE A 230 -5.11 20.44 2.47
CA ILE A 230 -3.80 19.79 2.20
C ILE A 230 -3.36 20.22 0.81
N THR A 231 -2.19 20.87 0.72
CA THR A 231 -1.57 21.25 -0.54
C THR A 231 -0.23 20.49 -0.71
N PRO A 232 0.39 20.49 -1.88
CA PRO A 232 1.71 19.91 -2.05
C PRO A 232 2.77 20.50 -1.12
N ASP A 233 2.63 21.78 -0.74
CA ASP A 233 3.65 22.55 0.00
C ASP A 233 3.33 22.73 1.48
N ALA A 234 2.05 22.70 1.88
CA ALA A 234 1.63 23.06 3.22
C ALA A 234 0.43 22.26 3.73
N PHE A 235 0.35 22.13 5.05
CA PHE A 235 -0.82 21.72 5.79
C PHE A 235 -1.49 22.92 6.45
N ASP A 236 -2.82 23.00 6.32
CA ASP A 236 -3.70 23.92 7.05
C ASP A 236 -4.68 23.06 7.85
N PHE A 237 -4.52 23.03 9.18
CA PHE A 237 -5.24 22.08 10.04
C PHE A 237 -5.44 22.59 11.46
N GLU A 238 -6.30 21.91 12.19
CA GLU A 238 -6.54 22.11 13.61
C GLU A 238 -6.08 20.90 14.40
N ILE A 239 -5.39 21.12 15.52
CA ILE A 239 -5.14 20.10 16.55
C ILE A 239 -6.26 20.28 17.58
N GLY A 240 -7.01 19.22 17.88
CA GLY A 240 -8.16 19.29 18.73
C GLY A 240 -8.29 18.18 19.76
N ILE A 241 -9.08 18.43 20.78
CA ILE A 241 -9.51 17.41 21.75
C ILE A 241 -11.00 17.62 22.07
N PRO A 242 -11.82 16.55 22.08
CA PRO A 242 -13.18 16.61 22.58
C PRO A 242 -13.18 16.96 24.07
N VAL A 243 -14.11 17.79 24.49
CA VAL A 243 -14.20 18.24 25.89
C VAL A 243 -15.64 18.15 26.42
N THR A 244 -15.77 17.97 27.75
CA THR A 244 -17.07 17.82 28.39
C THR A 244 -17.82 19.16 28.55
N THR A 245 -17.09 20.28 28.58
CA THR A 245 -17.63 21.64 28.68
C THR A 245 -16.81 22.60 27.82
N PRO A 246 -17.38 23.73 27.35
CA PRO A 246 -16.65 24.67 26.51
C PRO A 246 -15.43 25.24 27.21
N VAL A 247 -14.27 25.30 26.54
CA VAL A 247 -13.08 25.97 27.02
C VAL A 247 -13.22 27.49 26.87
N LYS A 248 -12.58 28.25 27.75
CA LYS A 248 -12.33 29.68 27.54
C LYS A 248 -11.05 29.83 26.71
N ALA A 249 -11.07 30.72 25.73
CA ALA A 249 -9.89 30.99 24.90
C ALA A 249 -8.71 31.43 25.77
N ALA A 250 -7.55 30.79 25.57
CA ALA A 250 -6.30 31.11 26.25
C ALA A 250 -5.11 30.73 25.34
N GLY A 251 -4.19 31.68 25.12
CA GLY A 251 -3.09 31.51 24.16
C GLY A 251 -3.63 31.23 22.74
N ARG A 252 -3.18 30.17 22.12
CA ARG A 252 -3.67 29.70 20.82
C ARG A 252 -4.92 28.84 20.92
N VAL A 253 -5.25 28.34 22.11
CA VAL A 253 -6.39 27.44 22.33
C VAL A 253 -7.71 28.23 22.28
N LYS A 254 -8.64 27.75 21.47
CA LYS A 254 -9.97 28.33 21.28
C LYS A 254 -11.04 27.24 21.46
N PRO A 255 -12.27 27.64 21.89
CA PRO A 255 -13.41 26.74 21.82
C PRO A 255 -13.72 26.40 20.37
N GLY A 256 -14.04 25.13 20.12
CA GLY A 256 -14.42 24.61 18.82
C GLY A 256 -15.58 23.65 18.92
N HIS A 257 -15.95 23.10 17.77
CA HIS A 257 -17.08 22.21 17.64
C HIS A 257 -16.82 21.18 16.53
N TRP A 258 -16.93 19.91 16.86
CA TRP A 258 -16.99 18.83 15.86
C TRP A 258 -18.46 18.67 15.47
N PRO A 259 -18.87 18.93 14.24
CA PRO A 259 -20.27 18.86 13.85
C PRO A 259 -20.77 17.42 13.74
N ALA A 260 -22.08 17.24 13.91
CA ALA A 260 -22.73 16.00 13.49
C ALA A 260 -22.71 15.92 11.97
N MET A 261 -22.15 14.83 11.42
CA MET A 261 -21.99 14.67 9.97
C MET A 261 -21.99 13.20 9.57
N LYS A 262 -22.36 12.94 8.33
CA LYS A 262 -22.20 11.64 7.69
C LYS A 262 -20.76 11.49 7.23
N VAL A 263 -20.11 10.42 7.66
CA VAL A 263 -18.69 10.16 7.32
C VAL A 263 -18.50 8.75 6.80
N ALA A 264 -17.56 8.61 5.88
CA ALA A 264 -16.87 7.36 5.70
C ALA A 264 -15.78 7.26 6.77
N ARG A 265 -15.66 6.10 7.43
CA ARG A 265 -14.72 5.85 8.54
C ARG A 265 -14.02 4.54 8.37
N THR A 266 -12.72 4.53 8.69
CA THR A 266 -11.90 3.32 8.86
C THR A 266 -10.87 3.52 9.96
N VAL A 267 -10.15 2.45 10.33
CA VAL A 267 -9.04 2.53 11.29
C VAL A 267 -7.79 2.01 10.59
N TYR A 268 -6.75 2.82 10.62
CA TYR A 268 -5.39 2.45 10.26
C TYR A 268 -4.65 1.95 11.49
N GLN A 269 -3.89 0.86 11.36
CA GLN A 269 -3.00 0.36 12.40
C GLN A 269 -1.56 0.33 11.87
N GLY A 270 -0.67 1.06 12.54
CA GLY A 270 0.73 1.15 12.13
C GLY A 270 1.39 2.49 12.44
N PRO A 271 2.67 2.65 12.02
CA PRO A 271 3.44 3.89 12.18
C PRO A 271 2.87 5.03 11.33
N TYR A 272 3.02 6.27 11.77
CA TYR A 272 2.44 7.45 11.10
C TYR A 272 2.94 7.65 9.66
N GLU A 273 4.12 7.15 9.31
CA GLU A 273 4.67 7.18 7.95
C GLU A 273 3.83 6.37 6.96
N GLY A 274 3.07 5.38 7.45
CA GLY A 274 2.15 4.56 6.65
C GLY A 274 0.79 5.19 6.40
N MET A 275 0.45 6.32 7.05
CA MET A 275 -0.88 6.94 6.93
C MET A 275 -1.19 7.44 5.51
N GLY A 276 -0.19 7.97 4.79
CA GLY A 276 -0.40 8.45 3.42
C GLY A 276 -0.90 7.35 2.47
N PRO A 277 -0.19 6.22 2.34
CA PRO A 277 -0.68 5.06 1.60
C PRO A 277 -2.03 4.52 2.08
N ALA A 278 -2.28 4.49 3.41
CA ALA A 278 -3.54 4.05 3.99
C ALA A 278 -4.72 4.98 3.62
N TRP A 279 -4.51 6.29 3.57
CA TRP A 279 -5.47 7.25 3.04
C TRP A 279 -5.76 6.99 1.56
N GLY A 280 -4.74 6.70 0.75
CA GLY A 280 -4.92 6.34 -0.67
C GLY A 280 -5.81 5.09 -0.86
N GLU A 281 -5.63 4.07 -0.02
CA GLU A 281 -6.49 2.88 -0.01
C GLU A 281 -7.94 3.24 0.35
N PHE A 282 -8.13 4.06 1.38
CA PHE A 282 -9.44 4.50 1.83
C PHE A 282 -10.16 5.36 0.78
N GLU A 283 -9.47 6.28 0.13
CA GLU A 283 -10.00 7.09 -0.98
C GLU A 283 -10.39 6.21 -2.18
N GLY A 284 -9.58 5.19 -2.48
CA GLY A 284 -9.88 4.19 -3.50
C GLY A 284 -11.17 3.44 -3.21
N TRP A 285 -11.39 3.03 -1.95
CA TRP A 285 -12.63 2.40 -1.52
C TRP A 285 -13.84 3.34 -1.68
N MET A 286 -13.74 4.60 -1.22
CA MET A 286 -14.84 5.58 -1.38
C MET A 286 -15.21 5.79 -2.84
N LYS A 287 -14.23 5.88 -3.72
CA LYS A 287 -14.44 6.00 -5.17
C LYS A 287 -15.17 4.78 -5.75
N GLN A 288 -14.82 3.57 -5.31
CA GLN A 288 -15.50 2.33 -5.74
C GLN A 288 -16.96 2.28 -5.27
N GLN A 289 -17.27 2.87 -4.10
CA GLN A 289 -18.62 2.98 -3.57
C GLN A 289 -19.43 4.13 -4.19
N GLY A 290 -18.82 4.94 -5.06
CA GLY A 290 -19.47 6.11 -5.66
C GLY A 290 -19.75 7.25 -4.67
N LEU A 291 -19.03 7.29 -3.53
CA LEU A 291 -19.21 8.31 -2.50
C LEU A 291 -18.57 9.63 -2.93
N GLN A 292 -19.13 10.72 -2.48
CA GLN A 292 -18.63 12.08 -2.71
C GLN A 292 -18.00 12.61 -1.40
N PRO A 293 -16.66 12.55 -1.24
CA PRO A 293 -16.00 13.05 -0.04
C PRO A 293 -15.90 14.59 -0.06
N ALA A 294 -16.03 15.22 1.10
CA ALA A 294 -15.70 16.62 1.31
C ALA A 294 -14.18 16.86 1.16
N GLN A 295 -13.75 18.12 1.12
CA GLN A 295 -12.31 18.44 0.96
C GLN A 295 -11.52 18.24 2.25
N ASP A 296 -12.13 18.47 3.39
CA ASP A 296 -11.55 18.28 4.71
C ASP A 296 -11.55 16.81 5.16
N LEU A 297 -10.69 16.48 6.10
CA LEU A 297 -10.60 15.15 6.69
C LEU A 297 -10.21 15.23 8.17
N TRP A 298 -10.53 14.17 8.91
CA TRP A 298 -10.27 14.08 10.34
C TRP A 298 -9.49 12.80 10.66
N GLU A 299 -8.45 12.94 11.48
CA GLU A 299 -7.66 11.82 12.01
C GLU A 299 -7.77 11.82 13.53
N VAL A 300 -8.30 10.73 14.11
CA VAL A 300 -8.44 10.57 15.55
C VAL A 300 -7.40 9.57 16.03
N TYR A 301 -6.54 9.97 16.94
CA TYR A 301 -5.42 9.18 17.43
C TYR A 301 -5.84 8.37 18.65
N VAL A 302 -6.38 7.16 18.40
CA VAL A 302 -7.01 6.30 19.41
C VAL A 302 -5.98 5.62 20.30
N VAL A 303 -4.85 5.19 19.71
CA VAL A 303 -3.70 4.59 20.38
C VAL A 303 -2.46 5.17 19.72
N GLY A 304 -1.59 5.80 20.50
CA GLY A 304 -0.37 6.43 20.02
C GLY A 304 0.87 6.04 20.85
N PRO A 305 1.97 6.79 20.69
CA PRO A 305 3.23 6.54 21.37
C PRO A 305 3.13 6.50 22.90
N GLU A 306 2.15 7.18 23.46
CA GLU A 306 1.85 7.19 24.90
C GLU A 306 1.39 5.83 25.44
N SER A 307 0.89 4.96 24.57
CA SER A 307 0.40 3.63 24.92
C SER A 307 1.47 2.53 24.82
N GLY A 308 2.62 2.84 24.18
CA GLY A 308 3.73 1.91 24.04
C GLY A 308 4.65 2.23 22.86
N PRO A 309 5.91 1.74 22.92
CA PRO A 309 6.95 2.09 21.94
C PRO A 309 6.82 1.36 20.59
N ASP A 310 5.98 0.33 20.48
CA ASP A 310 5.83 -0.42 19.22
C ASP A 310 4.83 0.28 18.28
N PRO A 311 5.29 0.92 17.19
CA PRO A 311 4.43 1.65 16.26
C PRO A 311 3.40 0.75 15.56
N LYS A 312 3.60 -0.56 15.51
CA LYS A 312 2.65 -1.52 14.93
C LYS A 312 1.34 -1.62 15.71
N THR A 313 1.34 -1.17 16.98
CA THR A 313 0.15 -1.17 17.85
C THR A 313 -0.64 0.13 17.79
N TRP A 314 -0.10 1.18 17.20
CA TRP A 314 -0.77 2.47 17.11
C TRP A 314 -1.99 2.40 16.20
N ARG A 315 -3.04 3.14 16.56
CA ARG A 315 -4.31 3.11 15.85
C ARG A 315 -4.81 4.53 15.62
N THR A 316 -5.00 4.87 14.35
CA THR A 316 -5.57 6.15 13.93
C THR A 316 -6.87 5.90 13.17
N GLU A 317 -7.94 6.52 13.62
CA GLU A 317 -9.23 6.47 12.95
C GLU A 317 -9.28 7.57 11.90
N PHE A 318 -9.51 7.20 10.63
CA PHE A 318 -9.70 8.11 9.51
C PHE A 318 -11.19 8.38 9.32
N ASN A 319 -11.55 9.66 9.22
CA ASN A 319 -12.91 10.10 8.97
C ASN A 319 -12.92 11.06 7.79
N ARG A 320 -13.70 10.74 6.78
CA ARG A 320 -13.93 11.60 5.63
C ARG A 320 -15.40 12.02 5.58
N PRO A 321 -15.72 13.28 5.80
CA PRO A 321 -17.07 13.77 5.63
C PRO A 321 -17.57 13.50 4.21
N LEU A 322 -18.87 13.19 4.09
CA LEU A 322 -19.51 12.94 2.81
C LEU A 322 -20.45 14.10 2.51
N VAL A 323 -20.40 14.58 1.27
CA VAL A 323 -21.38 15.53 0.72
C VAL A 323 -22.48 14.73 0.04
N ASP A 324 -23.73 15.14 0.28
CA ASP A 324 -24.92 14.49 -0.32
C ASP A 324 -25.00 14.76 -1.82
#